data_939a964ba78b7c4f8579586de9ef45b9
#
_entry.id   939a964ba78b7c4f8579586de9ef45b9
#
_cell.length_a   1.000
_cell.length_b   1.000
_cell.length_c   1.000
_cell.angle_alpha   90.00
_cell.angle_beta   90.00
_cell.angle_gamma   90.00
#
_symmetry.space_group_name_H-M   'P 1'
#
loop_
_entity.id
_entity.type
_entity.pdbx_description
1 polymer ?
#
loop_
_entity_poly.entity_id
_entity_poly.type
_entity_poly.pdbx_seq_one_letter_code
_entity_poly.pdbx_strand_id
1 'polypeptide(L)'
;MYAAYFSYQGSIKTFGYKFGLRAESSDYSAEMTETGEEFSNNYPLSLFPSLFLSQKLKNNQELQFSVTRRVNRPFFLQQMPFIDSSNQTNWTRGNPALQPEFTYSFEAAYLKTYKGTNTFMASVYFKHTDNLITTILDTVQLSNGNTHPVTTYENANSSYMTGLELTNQHTFNKWWDMNTNVNIYNSKINAENQGVSNEALWSWFVKFNSNFKLPREFSIQFSGTYQSKTNTPINQGGGGFGPPMGGGAQSNAQGFIKANYGFDLAVKKNFLKNNAASVTLAVNDIFRTRINHQFTYSEFYNREAIRYPDNPMVRMTFSYRFGKMDMSLFKRKNMKGEAEGMQVGMQMQ
;
A
#
# COMPACT_ATOMS: atom_id res chain seq x y z
N MET A 1 22.77 -5.81 8.63
CA MET A 1 21.56 -6.65 8.69
C MET A 1 21.90 -8.07 8.26
N TYR A 2 21.49 -9.07 9.06
CA TYR A 2 21.62 -10.50 8.77
C TYR A 2 20.23 -11.11 8.68
N ALA A 3 19.99 -11.98 7.69
CA ALA A 3 18.72 -12.66 7.52
C ALA A 3 18.92 -14.09 7.02
N ALA A 4 18.14 -15.01 7.59
CA ALA A 4 18.04 -16.40 7.13
C ALA A 4 16.57 -16.72 6.85
N TYR A 5 16.32 -17.53 5.83
CA TYR A 5 14.98 -17.88 5.41
C TYR A 5 14.88 -19.36 5.08
N PHE A 6 13.84 -20.00 5.59
CA PHE A 6 13.45 -21.35 5.26
C PHE A 6 12.01 -21.37 4.76
N SER A 7 11.72 -22.14 3.72
CA SER A 7 10.35 -22.42 3.27
C SER A 7 10.17 -23.84 2.84
N TYR A 8 9.00 -24.38 3.16
CA TYR A 8 8.55 -25.69 2.75
C TYR A 8 7.14 -25.58 2.19
N GLN A 9 6.92 -26.16 1.01
CA GLN A 9 5.61 -26.18 0.35
C GLN A 9 5.32 -27.57 -0.20
N GLY A 10 4.04 -27.90 -0.23
CA GLY A 10 3.57 -29.17 -0.77
C GLY A 10 2.08 -29.16 -1.07
N SER A 11 1.62 -30.26 -1.62
CA SER A 11 0.19 -30.47 -1.84
C SER A 11 -0.18 -31.94 -1.62
N ILE A 12 -1.36 -32.14 -1.03
CA ILE A 12 -1.98 -33.45 -0.85
C ILE A 12 -3.32 -33.40 -1.58
N LYS A 13 -3.41 -34.03 -2.75
CA LYS A 13 -4.58 -33.96 -3.66
C LYS A 13 -4.95 -32.50 -3.98
N THR A 14 -6.07 -32.03 -3.44
CA THR A 14 -6.62 -30.68 -3.65
C THR A 14 -6.24 -29.70 -2.54
N PHE A 15 -5.54 -30.16 -1.51
CA PHE A 15 -5.08 -29.35 -0.40
C PHE A 15 -3.63 -28.93 -0.61
N GLY A 16 -3.37 -27.65 -0.68
CA GLY A 16 -2.04 -27.05 -0.76
C GLY A 16 -1.63 -26.42 0.56
N TYR A 17 -0.34 -26.47 0.88
CA TYR A 17 0.21 -25.83 2.08
C TYR A 17 1.60 -25.26 1.80
N LYS A 18 1.89 -24.13 2.44
CA LYS A 18 3.21 -23.51 2.44
C LYS A 18 3.49 -22.96 3.83
N PHE A 19 4.63 -23.33 4.37
CA PHE A 19 5.18 -22.81 5.61
C PHE A 19 6.46 -22.03 5.30
N GLY A 20 6.67 -20.88 5.91
CA GLY A 20 7.89 -20.10 5.83
C GLY A 20 8.29 -19.59 7.22
N LEU A 21 9.59 -19.55 7.46
CA LEU A 21 10.18 -18.93 8.64
C LEU A 21 11.36 -18.06 8.19
N ARG A 22 11.33 -16.79 8.52
CA ARG A 22 12.43 -15.86 8.31
C ARG A 22 12.92 -15.37 9.66
N ALA A 23 14.21 -15.37 9.84
CA ALA A 23 14.88 -14.83 11.02
C ALA A 23 15.74 -13.64 10.57
N GLU A 24 15.63 -12.50 11.24
CA GLU A 24 16.39 -11.30 10.92
C GLU A 24 16.96 -10.65 12.18
N SER A 25 18.16 -10.09 12.04
CA SER A 25 18.77 -9.15 12.99
C SER A 25 19.35 -7.98 12.21
N SER A 26 19.19 -6.76 12.70
CA SER A 26 19.76 -5.59 12.04
C SER A 26 20.21 -4.54 13.04
N ASP A 27 21.39 -4.01 12.78
CA ASP A 27 21.98 -2.89 13.47
C ASP A 27 22.25 -1.79 12.46
N TYR A 28 22.06 -0.55 12.84
CA TYR A 28 22.55 0.58 12.06
C TYR A 28 22.92 1.73 12.99
N SER A 29 23.88 2.49 12.55
CA SER A 29 24.31 3.74 13.16
C SER A 29 24.35 4.83 12.11
N ALA A 30 24.10 6.04 12.51
CA ALA A 30 24.28 7.22 11.69
C ALA A 30 24.88 8.35 12.52
N GLU A 31 25.69 9.17 11.89
CA GLU A 31 26.33 10.35 12.46
C GLU A 31 25.88 11.58 11.67
N MET A 32 25.48 12.62 12.38
CA MET A 32 25.22 13.92 11.79
C MET A 32 26.55 14.68 11.66
N THR A 33 27.06 14.78 10.43
CA THR A 33 28.37 15.37 10.13
C THR A 33 28.53 16.83 10.59
N GLU A 34 27.42 17.58 10.72
CA GLU A 34 27.46 18.98 11.15
C GLU A 34 27.50 19.15 12.66
N THR A 35 26.86 18.27 13.42
CA THR A 35 26.76 18.35 14.89
C THR A 35 27.62 17.32 15.60
N GLY A 36 28.09 16.28 14.91
CA GLY A 36 28.76 15.12 15.48
C GLY A 36 27.85 14.24 16.33
N GLU A 37 26.53 14.44 16.28
CA GLU A 37 25.58 13.59 17.00
C GLU A 37 25.48 12.23 16.35
N GLU A 38 25.73 11.18 17.11
CA GLU A 38 25.58 9.81 16.70
C GLU A 38 24.30 9.21 17.25
N PHE A 39 23.59 8.44 16.44
CA PHE A 39 22.49 7.59 16.90
C PHE A 39 22.60 6.19 16.31
N SER A 40 22.25 5.20 17.12
CA SER A 40 22.27 3.81 16.70
C SER A 40 21.01 3.09 17.16
N ASN A 41 20.54 2.16 16.33
CA ASN A 41 19.43 1.29 16.66
C ASN A 41 19.83 -0.16 16.41
N ASN A 42 19.64 -0.97 17.45
CA ASN A 42 19.84 -2.40 17.41
C ASN A 42 18.47 -3.10 17.42
N TYR A 43 18.16 -3.82 16.37
CA TYR A 43 16.99 -4.67 16.29
C TYR A 43 17.43 -6.13 16.45
N PRO A 44 17.15 -6.73 17.63
CA PRO A 44 17.60 -8.09 17.93
C PRO A 44 16.93 -9.11 17.01
N LEU A 45 17.39 -10.35 17.09
CA LEU A 45 16.87 -11.45 16.31
C LEU A 45 15.34 -11.53 16.43
N SER A 46 14.68 -11.34 15.31
CA SER A 46 13.22 -11.41 15.20
C SER A 46 12.80 -12.50 14.23
N LEU A 47 11.72 -13.21 14.55
CA LEU A 47 11.18 -14.30 13.76
C LEU A 47 9.89 -13.88 13.05
N PHE A 48 9.80 -14.25 11.77
CA PHE A 48 8.67 -13.95 10.89
C PHE A 48 8.11 -15.24 10.30
N PRO A 49 7.23 -15.95 11.03
CA PRO A 49 6.54 -17.10 10.52
C PRO A 49 5.48 -16.70 9.49
N SER A 50 5.27 -17.58 8.53
CA SER A 50 4.18 -17.48 7.56
C SER A 50 3.58 -18.86 7.29
N LEU A 51 2.26 -18.93 7.22
CA LEU A 51 1.51 -20.12 6.90
C LEU A 51 0.47 -19.78 5.83
N PHE A 52 0.43 -20.56 4.76
CA PHE A 52 -0.58 -20.45 3.71
C PHE A 52 -1.17 -21.82 3.46
N LEU A 53 -2.48 -21.89 3.52
CA LEU A 53 -3.25 -23.10 3.24
C LEU A 53 -4.22 -22.81 2.11
N SER A 54 -4.41 -23.75 1.20
CA SER A 54 -5.39 -23.64 0.13
C SER A 54 -6.11 -24.96 -0.07
N GLN A 55 -7.41 -24.88 -0.33
CA GLN A 55 -8.26 -26.03 -0.63
C GLN A 55 -9.00 -25.76 -1.94
N LYS A 56 -8.62 -26.48 -2.99
CA LYS A 56 -9.35 -26.46 -4.26
C LYS A 56 -10.66 -27.25 -4.09
N LEU A 57 -11.75 -26.62 -4.48
CA LEU A 57 -13.09 -27.17 -4.48
C LEU A 57 -13.56 -27.47 -5.91
N LYS A 58 -14.74 -28.02 -6.07
CA LYS A 58 -15.36 -28.24 -7.37
C LYS A 58 -15.71 -26.90 -8.05
N ASN A 59 -15.88 -26.89 -9.36
CA ASN A 59 -16.32 -25.72 -10.15
C ASN A 59 -15.37 -24.51 -10.08
N ASN A 60 -14.07 -24.74 -10.11
CA ASN A 60 -13.02 -23.71 -10.06
C ASN A 60 -13.17 -22.74 -8.87
N GLN A 61 -13.45 -23.29 -7.71
CA GLN A 61 -13.49 -22.59 -6.45
C GLN A 61 -12.27 -22.95 -5.61
N GLU A 62 -11.83 -22.04 -4.77
CA GLU A 62 -10.72 -22.26 -3.85
C GLU A 62 -10.96 -21.50 -2.54
N LEU A 63 -10.70 -22.16 -1.42
CA LEU A 63 -10.60 -21.54 -0.11
C LEU A 63 -9.14 -21.37 0.23
N GLN A 64 -8.78 -20.20 0.74
CA GLN A 64 -7.43 -19.87 1.16
C GLN A 64 -7.45 -19.38 2.61
N PHE A 65 -6.42 -19.71 3.36
CA PHE A 65 -6.20 -19.20 4.69
C PHE A 65 -4.72 -18.85 4.85
N SER A 66 -4.44 -17.69 5.40
CA SER A 66 -3.07 -17.28 5.66
C SER A 66 -2.89 -16.66 7.04
N VAL A 67 -1.72 -16.91 7.61
CA VAL A 67 -1.24 -16.26 8.83
C VAL A 67 0.17 -15.80 8.58
N THR A 68 0.44 -14.51 8.82
CA THR A 68 1.78 -13.95 8.60
C THR A 68 2.14 -12.98 9.73
N ARG A 69 3.44 -12.94 10.08
CA ARG A 69 4.03 -11.87 10.87
C ARG A 69 5.01 -11.12 10.00
N ARG A 70 4.89 -9.78 9.97
CA ARG A 70 5.75 -8.90 9.15
C ARG A 70 6.35 -7.80 10.03
N VAL A 71 7.46 -7.24 9.57
CA VAL A 71 8.10 -6.07 10.16
C VAL A 71 8.09 -4.92 9.17
N ASN A 72 7.78 -3.72 9.66
CA ASN A 72 8.02 -2.46 8.98
C ASN A 72 9.00 -1.65 9.84
N ARG A 73 10.18 -1.36 9.28
CA ARG A 73 11.19 -0.59 9.99
C ARG A 73 11.00 0.89 9.72
N PRO A 74 11.28 1.75 10.72
CA PRO A 74 11.26 3.17 10.48
C PRO A 74 12.16 3.54 9.29
N PHE A 75 11.66 4.39 8.44
CA PHE A 75 12.44 4.92 7.32
C PHE A 75 13.48 5.91 7.85
N PHE A 76 14.61 6.03 7.18
CA PHE A 76 15.74 6.83 7.62
C PHE A 76 15.34 8.27 8.04
N LEU A 77 14.57 8.98 7.20
CA LEU A 77 14.12 10.34 7.51
C LEU A 77 13.17 10.44 8.72
N GLN A 78 12.46 9.34 9.05
CA GLN A 78 11.62 9.32 10.25
C GLN A 78 12.45 9.27 11.55
N GLN A 79 13.71 8.91 11.45
CA GLN A 79 14.62 8.77 12.59
C GLN A 79 15.62 9.91 12.72
N MET A 80 15.79 10.72 11.66
CA MET A 80 16.74 11.83 11.70
C MET A 80 16.29 12.92 12.69
N PRO A 81 17.07 13.26 13.71
CA PRO A 81 16.66 14.17 14.79
C PRO A 81 16.68 15.65 14.40
N PHE A 82 17.07 15.99 13.17
CA PHE A 82 17.07 17.38 12.73
C PHE A 82 15.67 17.90 12.41
N ILE A 83 15.51 19.22 12.53
CA ILE A 83 14.27 19.91 12.20
C ILE A 83 14.32 20.37 10.76
N ASP A 84 13.43 19.82 9.92
CA ASP A 84 13.18 20.35 8.59
C ASP A 84 12.14 21.47 8.67
N SER A 85 12.62 22.70 8.49
CA SER A 85 11.83 23.94 8.47
C SER A 85 11.62 24.49 7.06
N SER A 86 11.91 23.73 6.02
CA SER A 86 11.75 24.14 4.61
C SER A 86 10.30 24.54 4.29
N ASN A 87 9.33 23.92 4.95
CA ASN A 87 7.95 24.34 4.94
C ASN A 87 7.61 25.12 6.21
N GLN A 88 7.46 26.45 6.11
CA GLN A 88 7.21 27.33 7.24
C GLN A 88 5.93 27.02 8.04
N THR A 89 4.95 26.38 7.40
CA THR A 89 3.68 26.03 8.05
C THR A 89 3.64 24.62 8.62
N ASN A 90 4.67 23.82 8.35
CA ASN A 90 4.74 22.44 8.79
C ASN A 90 6.18 22.01 8.97
N TRP A 91 6.77 22.36 10.09
CA TRP A 91 8.07 21.83 10.46
C TRP A 91 7.97 20.33 10.78
N THR A 92 8.97 19.59 10.41
CA THR A 92 9.03 18.14 10.70
C THR A 92 10.34 17.79 11.41
N ARG A 93 10.25 16.82 12.30
CA ARG A 93 11.43 16.27 13.02
C ARG A 93 11.30 14.76 13.09
N GLY A 94 12.35 14.05 12.75
CA GLY A 94 12.43 12.61 12.97
C GLY A 94 12.65 12.27 14.45
N ASN A 95 12.44 11.00 14.79
CA ASN A 95 12.62 10.48 16.14
C ASN A 95 13.56 9.26 16.09
N PRO A 96 14.82 9.37 16.56
CA PRO A 96 15.77 8.25 16.56
C PRO A 96 15.36 7.10 17.47
N ALA A 97 14.45 7.31 18.42
CA ALA A 97 13.97 6.28 19.34
C ALA A 97 12.91 5.34 18.74
N LEU A 98 12.53 5.55 17.47
CA LEU A 98 11.50 4.73 16.82
C LEU A 98 11.89 3.25 16.78
N GLN A 99 10.91 2.42 17.17
CA GLN A 99 10.99 0.97 17.08
C GLN A 99 10.31 0.45 15.83
N PRO A 100 10.67 -0.73 15.31
CA PRO A 100 9.96 -1.37 14.22
C PRO A 100 8.52 -1.71 14.58
N GLU A 101 7.62 -1.59 13.62
CA GLU A 101 6.27 -2.13 13.69
C GLU A 101 6.26 -3.62 13.42
N PHE A 102 5.48 -4.39 14.17
CA PHE A 102 5.24 -5.81 13.92
C PHE A 102 3.77 -6.04 13.63
N THR A 103 3.46 -6.48 12.42
CA THR A 103 2.09 -6.75 12.00
C THR A 103 1.82 -8.24 11.93
N TYR A 104 0.83 -8.69 12.68
CA TYR A 104 0.21 -10.02 12.57
C TYR A 104 -1.01 -9.90 11.67
N SER A 105 -1.08 -10.74 10.65
CA SER A 105 -2.19 -10.75 9.71
C SER A 105 -2.79 -12.15 9.61
N PHE A 106 -4.10 -12.23 9.75
CA PHE A 106 -4.91 -13.43 9.56
C PHE A 106 -5.89 -13.12 8.43
N GLU A 107 -5.96 -13.98 7.44
CA GLU A 107 -6.84 -13.80 6.30
C GLU A 107 -7.47 -15.13 5.88
N ALA A 108 -8.77 -15.12 5.62
CA ALA A 108 -9.51 -16.22 5.01
C ALA A 108 -10.19 -15.70 3.74
N ALA A 109 -9.91 -16.33 2.61
CA ALA A 109 -10.40 -15.91 1.31
C ALA A 109 -11.13 -17.04 0.57
N TYR A 110 -12.13 -16.66 -0.18
CA TYR A 110 -12.82 -17.48 -1.15
C TYR A 110 -12.58 -16.92 -2.55
N LEU A 111 -12.07 -17.75 -3.44
CA LEU A 111 -11.83 -17.44 -4.84
C LEU A 111 -12.72 -18.29 -5.72
N LYS A 112 -13.33 -17.68 -6.73
CA LYS A 112 -14.06 -18.37 -7.79
C LYS A 112 -13.68 -17.85 -9.15
N THR A 113 -13.27 -18.76 -10.04
CA THR A 113 -13.07 -18.46 -11.46
C THR A 113 -14.26 -18.98 -12.24
N TYR A 114 -14.85 -18.14 -13.10
CA TYR A 114 -16.03 -18.47 -13.90
C TYR A 114 -15.94 -17.89 -15.31
N LYS A 115 -16.65 -18.50 -16.26
CA LYS A 115 -16.61 -18.13 -17.69
C LYS A 115 -15.18 -17.96 -18.24
N GLY A 116 -14.26 -18.82 -17.79
CA GLY A 116 -12.89 -18.92 -18.27
C GLY A 116 -11.91 -17.86 -17.77
N THR A 117 -12.32 -16.61 -17.67
CA THR A 117 -11.41 -15.47 -17.34
C THR A 117 -11.89 -14.58 -16.22
N ASN A 118 -13.14 -14.72 -15.79
CA ASN A 118 -13.71 -13.89 -14.74
C ASN A 118 -13.33 -14.46 -13.38
N THR A 119 -12.96 -13.60 -12.44
CA THR A 119 -12.61 -13.99 -11.08
C THR A 119 -13.39 -13.15 -10.07
N PHE A 120 -13.84 -13.80 -9.04
CA PHE A 120 -14.41 -13.16 -7.85
C PHE A 120 -13.66 -13.68 -6.64
N MET A 121 -13.19 -12.77 -5.80
CA MET A 121 -12.54 -13.06 -4.53
C MET A 121 -13.25 -12.28 -3.42
N ALA A 122 -13.54 -12.95 -2.33
CA ALA A 122 -14.00 -12.34 -1.09
C ALA A 122 -13.07 -12.78 0.02
N SER A 123 -12.47 -11.85 0.75
CA SER A 123 -11.63 -12.15 1.90
C SER A 123 -12.08 -11.39 3.14
N VAL A 124 -12.02 -12.06 4.28
CA VAL A 124 -12.12 -11.45 5.60
C VAL A 124 -10.74 -11.46 6.24
N TYR A 125 -10.36 -10.36 6.85
CA TYR A 125 -9.05 -10.24 7.46
C TYR A 125 -9.09 -9.57 8.82
N PHE A 126 -8.11 -9.94 9.64
CA PHE A 126 -7.77 -9.26 10.89
C PHE A 126 -6.28 -8.97 10.89
N LYS A 127 -5.92 -7.71 11.15
CA LYS A 127 -4.53 -7.26 11.30
C LYS A 127 -4.37 -6.61 12.67
N HIS A 128 -3.30 -6.98 13.34
CA HIS A 128 -2.87 -6.36 14.58
C HIS A 128 -1.43 -5.90 14.40
N THR A 129 -1.18 -4.62 14.66
CA THR A 129 0.16 -4.03 14.55
C THR A 129 0.59 -3.51 15.90
N ASP A 130 1.71 -4.02 16.40
CA ASP A 130 2.39 -3.52 17.59
C ASP A 130 3.36 -2.41 17.17
N ASN A 131 3.56 -1.42 18.04
CA ASN A 131 4.46 -0.29 17.85
C ASN A 131 4.18 0.49 16.56
N LEU A 132 2.90 0.72 16.23
CA LEU A 132 2.53 1.45 15.01
C LEU A 132 3.24 2.81 14.95
N ILE A 133 4.00 3.06 13.90
CA ILE A 133 4.63 4.36 13.67
C ILE A 133 3.55 5.33 13.18
N THR A 134 3.31 6.37 13.94
CA THR A 134 2.31 7.39 13.64
C THR A 134 2.91 8.78 13.73
N THR A 135 2.30 9.73 13.05
CA THR A 135 2.64 11.14 13.19
C THR A 135 1.90 11.75 14.37
N ILE A 136 2.60 12.55 15.15
CA ILE A 136 2.02 13.37 16.22
C ILE A 136 2.39 14.85 16.03
N LEU A 137 1.56 15.72 16.57
CA LEU A 137 1.84 17.14 16.70
C LEU A 137 2.50 17.39 18.06
N ASP A 138 3.67 18.01 18.02
CA ASP A 138 4.49 18.38 19.16
C ASP A 138 4.94 19.83 19.00
N THR A 139 5.69 20.33 19.93
CA THR A 139 6.25 21.69 19.91
C THR A 139 7.77 21.65 20.11
N VAL A 140 8.46 22.61 19.55
CA VAL A 140 9.89 22.84 19.77
C VAL A 140 10.12 24.25 20.26
N GLN A 141 10.98 24.40 21.29
CA GLN A 141 11.42 25.70 21.75
C GLN A 141 12.54 26.22 20.85
N LEU A 142 12.38 27.44 20.37
CA LEU A 142 13.38 28.14 19.60
C LEU A 142 14.34 28.90 20.52
N SER A 143 15.52 29.24 20.02
CA SER A 143 16.55 29.98 20.76
C SER A 143 16.08 31.36 21.25
N ASN A 144 15.04 31.92 20.65
CA ASN A 144 14.41 33.18 21.07
C ASN A 144 13.35 33.01 22.20
N GLY A 145 13.18 31.78 22.73
CA GLY A 145 12.19 31.43 23.75
C GLY A 145 10.77 31.18 23.25
N ASN A 146 10.52 31.35 21.96
CA ASN A 146 9.22 31.04 21.36
C ASN A 146 9.06 29.54 21.12
N THR A 147 7.82 29.07 21.19
CA THR A 147 7.45 27.68 20.85
C THR A 147 6.91 27.61 19.44
N HIS A 148 7.40 26.65 18.65
CA HIS A 148 6.93 26.41 17.28
C HIS A 148 6.35 25.01 17.16
N PRO A 149 5.19 24.83 16.47
CA PRO A 149 4.62 23.52 16.22
C PRO A 149 5.50 22.69 15.28
N VAL A 150 5.68 21.43 15.60
CA VAL A 150 6.44 20.47 14.79
C VAL A 150 5.67 19.16 14.66
N THR A 151 5.68 18.58 13.47
CA THR A 151 5.19 17.21 13.27
C THR A 151 6.36 16.25 13.49
N THR A 152 6.19 15.29 14.36
CA THR A 152 7.18 14.24 14.62
C THR A 152 6.57 12.85 14.52
N TYR A 153 7.36 11.82 14.75
CA TYR A 153 6.95 10.42 14.67
C TYR A 153 7.11 9.75 16.02
N GLU A 154 6.14 8.93 16.39
CA GLU A 154 6.20 8.08 17.58
C GLU A 154 5.56 6.73 17.33
N ASN A 155 5.93 5.75 18.17
CA ASN A 155 5.25 4.47 18.19
C ASN A 155 4.00 4.57 19.07
N ALA A 156 2.82 4.41 18.48
CA ALA A 156 1.59 4.12 19.21
C ALA A 156 1.67 2.69 19.79
N ASN A 157 0.94 2.40 20.87
CA ASN A 157 0.95 1.07 21.48
C ASN A 157 0.61 -0.02 20.48
N SER A 158 -0.54 0.12 19.80
CA SER A 158 -0.98 -0.85 18.80
C SER A 158 -2.06 -0.28 17.88
N SER A 159 -2.33 -1.01 16.81
CA SER A 159 -3.54 -0.80 16.01
C SER A 159 -4.18 -2.13 15.62
N TYR A 160 -5.48 -2.11 15.42
CA TYR A 160 -6.20 -3.23 14.81
C TYR A 160 -6.94 -2.76 13.56
N MET A 161 -7.06 -3.67 12.62
CA MET A 161 -7.89 -3.49 11.45
C MET A 161 -8.58 -4.82 11.12
N THR A 162 -9.91 -4.80 11.06
CA THR A 162 -10.72 -5.95 10.65
C THR A 162 -11.57 -5.53 9.48
N GLY A 163 -11.61 -6.32 8.43
CA GLY A 163 -12.33 -5.93 7.23
C GLY A 163 -12.76 -7.08 6.34
N LEU A 164 -13.58 -6.70 5.37
CA LEU A 164 -14.04 -7.52 4.25
C LEU A 164 -13.58 -6.86 2.96
N GLU A 165 -12.83 -7.60 2.16
CA GLU A 165 -12.39 -7.19 0.85
C GLU A 165 -13.07 -8.03 -0.23
N LEU A 166 -13.62 -7.36 -1.23
CA LEU A 166 -14.26 -7.96 -2.40
C LEU A 166 -13.51 -7.50 -3.64
N THR A 167 -12.96 -8.44 -4.39
CA THR A 167 -12.31 -8.16 -5.67
C THR A 167 -13.05 -8.90 -6.78
N ASN A 168 -13.40 -8.20 -7.82
CA ASN A 168 -14.04 -8.79 -8.98
C ASN A 168 -13.36 -8.34 -10.27
N GLN A 169 -12.93 -9.31 -11.08
CA GLN A 169 -12.51 -9.09 -12.45
C GLN A 169 -13.57 -9.70 -13.36
N HIS A 170 -14.22 -8.88 -14.16
CA HIS A 170 -15.30 -9.30 -15.01
C HIS A 170 -15.13 -8.80 -16.45
N THR A 171 -15.18 -9.74 -17.39
CA THR A 171 -15.26 -9.47 -18.82
C THR A 171 -16.72 -9.62 -19.24
N PHE A 172 -17.39 -8.50 -19.45
CA PHE A 172 -18.80 -8.48 -19.86
C PHE A 172 -18.96 -9.02 -21.28
N ASN A 173 -18.05 -8.60 -22.16
CA ASN A 173 -18.00 -9.02 -23.54
C ASN A 173 -16.62 -8.75 -24.15
N LYS A 174 -16.46 -8.93 -25.47
CA LYS A 174 -15.17 -8.78 -26.17
C LYS A 174 -14.59 -7.36 -26.13
N TRP A 175 -15.44 -6.36 -25.90
CA TRP A 175 -15.05 -4.95 -25.94
C TRP A 175 -15.08 -4.27 -24.57
N TRP A 176 -15.59 -4.92 -23.50
CA TRP A 176 -15.69 -4.31 -22.17
C TRP A 176 -15.27 -5.29 -21.07
N ASP A 177 -14.28 -4.90 -20.30
CA ASP A 177 -13.83 -5.54 -19.07
C ASP A 177 -13.73 -4.53 -17.94
N MET A 178 -13.94 -4.99 -16.71
CA MET A 178 -13.89 -4.17 -15.51
C MET A 178 -13.27 -4.93 -14.34
N ASN A 179 -12.39 -4.25 -13.61
CA ASN A 179 -11.87 -4.68 -12.34
C ASN A 179 -12.46 -3.78 -11.25
N THR A 180 -12.96 -4.38 -10.18
CA THR A 180 -13.52 -3.66 -9.03
C THR A 180 -12.94 -4.23 -7.74
N ASN A 181 -12.53 -3.36 -6.84
CA ASN A 181 -12.13 -3.69 -5.49
C ASN A 181 -12.95 -2.85 -4.51
N VAL A 182 -13.54 -3.50 -3.53
CA VAL A 182 -14.28 -2.87 -2.43
C VAL A 182 -13.71 -3.40 -1.13
N ASN A 183 -13.33 -2.52 -0.24
CA ASN A 183 -12.84 -2.88 1.08
C ASN A 183 -13.63 -2.11 2.14
N ILE A 184 -14.26 -2.82 3.07
CA ILE A 184 -15.00 -2.26 4.20
C ILE A 184 -14.28 -2.72 5.46
N TYR A 185 -13.86 -1.79 6.30
CA TYR A 185 -13.05 -2.12 7.45
C TYR A 185 -13.34 -1.24 8.66
N ASN A 186 -13.11 -1.82 9.82
CA ASN A 186 -13.05 -1.12 11.09
C ASN A 186 -11.59 -1.03 11.52
N SER A 187 -11.14 0.15 11.92
CA SER A 187 -9.78 0.36 12.40
C SER A 187 -9.76 1.17 13.70
N LYS A 188 -8.88 0.79 14.62
CA LYS A 188 -8.62 1.50 15.86
C LYS A 188 -7.12 1.62 16.07
N ILE A 189 -6.66 2.81 16.43
CA ILE A 189 -5.29 3.06 16.88
C ILE A 189 -5.34 3.28 18.38
N ASN A 190 -4.62 2.47 19.13
CA ASN A 190 -4.40 2.66 20.56
C ASN A 190 -3.10 3.45 20.75
N ALA A 191 -3.24 4.71 21.14
CA ALA A 191 -2.14 5.63 21.40
C ALA A 191 -2.25 6.24 22.80
N GLU A 192 -2.71 5.48 23.77
CA GLU A 192 -2.84 5.89 25.18
C GLU A 192 -1.48 6.32 25.77
N ASN A 193 -0.39 5.71 25.31
CA ASN A 193 0.97 6.12 25.65
C ASN A 193 1.32 7.55 25.20
N GLN A 194 0.53 8.12 24.29
CA GLN A 194 0.67 9.49 23.76
C GLN A 194 -0.45 10.41 24.26
N GLY A 195 -1.23 9.98 25.28
CA GLY A 195 -2.39 10.74 25.78
C GLY A 195 -3.58 10.77 24.81
N VAL A 196 -3.57 9.95 23.76
CA VAL A 196 -4.60 9.96 22.72
C VAL A 196 -5.47 8.71 22.82
N SER A 197 -6.77 8.90 22.98
CA SER A 197 -7.77 7.84 22.90
C SER A 197 -8.67 8.08 21.70
N ASN A 198 -8.58 7.22 20.69
CA ASN A 198 -9.44 7.27 19.53
C ASN A 198 -10.44 6.13 19.53
N GLU A 199 -11.68 6.45 19.16
CA GLU A 199 -12.69 5.42 18.91
C GLU A 199 -12.39 4.66 17.61
N ALA A 200 -12.91 3.45 17.56
CA ALA A 200 -12.85 2.64 16.34
C ALA A 200 -13.65 3.32 15.22
N LEU A 201 -13.05 3.40 14.04
CA LEU A 201 -13.65 4.05 12.89
C LEU A 201 -13.97 3.03 11.78
N TRP A 202 -15.24 3.04 11.34
CA TRP A 202 -15.64 2.34 10.13
C TRP A 202 -15.28 3.15 8.90
N SER A 203 -14.57 2.50 7.98
CA SER A 203 -14.11 3.10 6.74
C SER A 203 -14.36 2.17 5.58
N TRP A 204 -14.47 2.72 4.38
CA TRP A 204 -14.58 1.93 3.17
C TRP A 204 -13.83 2.57 2.01
N PHE A 205 -13.33 1.71 1.16
CA PHE A 205 -12.56 2.06 -0.01
C PHE A 205 -13.14 1.34 -1.23
N VAL A 206 -13.29 2.06 -2.32
CA VAL A 206 -13.71 1.49 -3.61
C VAL A 206 -12.73 1.94 -4.68
N LYS A 207 -12.31 0.99 -5.49
CA LYS A 207 -11.54 1.23 -6.70
C LYS A 207 -12.15 0.45 -7.85
N PHE A 208 -12.32 1.10 -8.98
CA PHE A 208 -12.67 0.41 -10.19
C PHE A 208 -11.81 0.86 -11.37
N ASN A 209 -11.66 -0.01 -12.34
CA ASN A 209 -10.99 0.23 -13.60
C ASN A 209 -11.76 -0.45 -14.71
N SER A 210 -12.33 0.34 -15.62
CA SER A 210 -13.16 -0.10 -16.74
C SER A 210 -12.43 0.16 -18.05
N ASN A 211 -12.27 -0.88 -18.86
CA ASN A 211 -11.56 -0.82 -20.13
C ASN A 211 -12.54 -1.12 -21.27
N PHE A 212 -12.57 -0.23 -22.24
CA PHE A 212 -13.40 -0.36 -23.45
C PHE A 212 -12.48 -0.47 -24.67
N LYS A 213 -12.61 -1.59 -25.40
CA LYS A 213 -11.92 -1.84 -26.68
C LYS A 213 -12.86 -1.42 -27.79
N LEU A 214 -12.52 -0.38 -28.50
CA LEU A 214 -13.33 0.19 -29.56
C LEU A 214 -12.82 -0.23 -30.95
N PRO A 215 -13.62 -0.10 -32.01
CA PRO A 215 -13.18 -0.33 -33.37
C PRO A 215 -11.96 0.53 -33.73
N ARG A 216 -11.23 0.10 -34.78
CA ARG A 216 -10.05 0.79 -35.30
C ARG A 216 -8.91 0.93 -34.28
N GLU A 217 -8.73 -0.05 -33.37
CA GLU A 217 -7.63 -0.09 -32.40
C GLU A 217 -7.63 1.07 -31.38
N PHE A 218 -8.79 1.64 -31.10
CA PHE A 218 -8.98 2.55 -29.98
C PHE A 218 -9.28 1.75 -28.71
N SER A 219 -8.81 2.25 -27.57
CA SER A 219 -9.25 1.81 -26.27
C SER A 219 -9.42 3.01 -25.32
N ILE A 220 -10.45 2.93 -24.48
CA ILE A 220 -10.73 3.90 -23.44
C ILE A 220 -10.61 3.18 -22.09
N GLN A 221 -9.90 3.78 -21.18
CA GLN A 221 -9.83 3.36 -19.78
C GLN A 221 -10.42 4.45 -18.92
N PHE A 222 -11.43 4.08 -18.12
CA PHE A 222 -12.01 4.93 -17.11
C PHE A 222 -11.83 4.28 -15.75
N SER A 223 -11.20 5.00 -14.81
CA SER A 223 -10.95 4.50 -13.47
C SER A 223 -11.38 5.50 -12.41
N GLY A 224 -11.74 4.99 -11.26
CA GLY A 224 -12.13 5.80 -10.13
C GLY A 224 -11.73 5.17 -8.82
N THR A 225 -11.50 6.03 -7.84
CA THR A 225 -11.23 5.66 -6.44
C THR A 225 -12.09 6.50 -5.53
N TYR A 226 -12.54 5.90 -4.45
CA TYR A 226 -13.20 6.57 -3.33
C TYR A 226 -12.68 5.99 -2.03
N GLN A 227 -12.27 6.84 -1.11
CA GLN A 227 -11.94 6.51 0.28
C GLN A 227 -12.85 7.31 1.20
N SER A 228 -13.58 6.66 2.07
CA SER A 228 -14.35 7.34 3.12
C SER A 228 -13.43 7.98 4.17
N LYS A 229 -13.99 8.69 5.14
CA LYS A 229 -13.25 9.14 6.32
C LYS A 229 -12.49 7.97 6.96
N THR A 230 -11.22 8.17 7.30
CA THR A 230 -10.35 7.13 7.90
C THR A 230 -9.27 7.73 8.78
N ASN A 231 -8.83 6.99 9.80
CA ASN A 231 -7.63 7.26 10.59
C ASN A 231 -6.43 6.42 10.12
N THR A 232 -6.70 5.31 9.40
CA THR A 232 -5.69 4.41 8.85
C THR A 232 -5.96 4.22 7.37
N PRO A 233 -5.33 5.01 6.49
CA PRO A 233 -5.55 4.90 5.06
C PRO A 233 -5.02 3.56 4.55
N ILE A 234 -5.83 2.87 3.75
CA ILE A 234 -5.35 1.75 2.96
C ILE A 234 -4.49 2.35 1.85
N ASN A 235 -3.24 1.90 1.77
CA ASN A 235 -2.34 2.30 0.69
C ASN A 235 -3.05 2.03 -0.64
N GLN A 236 -3.38 3.10 -1.33
CA GLN A 236 -3.98 3.05 -2.67
C GLN A 236 -2.94 2.60 -3.69
N GLY A 237 -2.42 1.38 -3.49
CA GLY A 237 -1.42 0.67 -4.22
C GLY A 237 -1.06 1.21 -5.60
N GLY A 238 -0.04 1.94 -5.67
CA GLY A 238 0.88 1.86 -6.76
C GLY A 238 2.04 1.05 -6.24
N GLY A 239 2.29 -0.11 -6.81
CA GLY A 239 3.54 -0.84 -6.61
C GLY A 239 4.70 0.01 -7.11
N GLY A 240 5.00 1.08 -6.44
CA GLY A 240 6.15 1.91 -6.62
C GLY A 240 7.15 1.54 -5.54
N PHE A 241 8.23 0.88 -5.92
CA PHE A 241 9.48 0.85 -5.18
C PHE A 241 10.04 2.28 -5.07
N GLY A 242 9.34 3.13 -4.33
CA GLY A 242 9.84 4.42 -3.94
C GLY A 242 9.72 4.53 -2.44
N PRO A 243 10.77 5.05 -1.75
CA PRO A 243 10.60 5.42 -0.36
C PRO A 243 9.40 6.37 -0.27
N PRO A 244 8.66 6.43 0.85
CA PRO A 244 7.62 7.42 1.06
C PRO A 244 8.25 8.82 1.19
N MET A 245 8.95 9.23 0.16
CA MET A 245 9.43 10.60 0.00
C MET A 245 8.24 11.44 -0.41
N GLY A 246 7.64 12.06 0.56
CA GLY A 246 6.65 13.09 0.35
C GLY A 246 5.23 12.57 0.14
N GLY A 247 4.47 12.46 1.18
CA GLY A 247 3.03 12.65 1.15
C GLY A 247 2.14 11.43 0.96
N GLY A 248 2.63 10.21 1.16
CA GLY A 248 1.75 9.07 1.43
C GLY A 248 0.97 9.35 2.71
N ALA A 249 -0.35 9.15 2.66
CA ALA A 249 -1.16 9.30 3.85
C ALA A 249 -0.71 8.28 4.90
N GLN A 250 -0.10 8.76 5.98
CA GLN A 250 0.33 7.94 7.12
C GLN A 250 -0.83 7.79 8.10
N SER A 251 -0.76 6.77 8.94
CA SER A 251 -1.69 6.60 10.05
C SER A 251 -1.64 7.83 10.96
N ASN A 252 -2.79 8.29 11.39
CA ASN A 252 -2.92 9.47 12.22
C ASN A 252 -3.63 9.11 13.53
N ALA A 253 -2.84 8.92 14.59
CA ALA A 253 -3.37 8.59 15.91
C ALA A 253 -4.17 9.75 16.53
N GLN A 254 -3.83 10.99 16.17
CA GLN A 254 -4.45 12.19 16.73
C GLN A 254 -5.57 12.78 15.86
N GLY A 255 -6.10 12.01 14.88
CA GLY A 255 -7.12 12.59 14.02
C GLY A 255 -7.64 11.68 12.93
N PHE A 256 -8.02 12.28 11.80
CA PHE A 256 -8.57 11.55 10.66
C PHE A 256 -8.31 12.27 9.33
N ILE A 257 -8.43 11.51 8.26
CA ILE A 257 -8.44 12.00 6.89
C ILE A 257 -9.89 12.00 6.41
N LYS A 258 -10.38 13.10 5.84
CA LYS A 258 -11.71 13.18 5.24
C LYS A 258 -11.84 12.27 4.01
N ALA A 259 -13.08 12.05 3.60
CA ALA A 259 -13.37 11.33 2.36
C ALA A 259 -12.67 11.99 1.17
N ASN A 260 -12.09 11.14 0.31
CA ASN A 260 -11.35 11.54 -0.88
C ASN A 260 -11.78 10.67 -2.06
N TYR A 261 -11.96 11.27 -3.23
CA TYR A 261 -12.30 10.53 -4.43
C TYR A 261 -11.70 11.21 -5.67
N GLY A 262 -11.53 10.43 -6.73
CA GLY A 262 -11.02 10.96 -7.99
C GLY A 262 -11.27 10.00 -9.13
N PHE A 263 -11.36 10.56 -10.35
CA PHE A 263 -11.61 9.83 -11.57
C PHE A 263 -10.56 10.17 -12.62
N ASP A 264 -10.09 9.14 -13.31
CA ASP A 264 -9.07 9.26 -14.35
C ASP A 264 -9.62 8.70 -15.67
N LEU A 265 -9.23 9.31 -16.78
CA LEU A 265 -9.61 8.89 -18.13
C LEU A 265 -8.37 8.78 -19.00
N ALA A 266 -8.25 7.68 -19.73
CA ALA A 266 -7.22 7.54 -20.75
C ALA A 266 -7.82 7.03 -22.05
N VAL A 267 -7.35 7.61 -23.16
CA VAL A 267 -7.67 7.17 -24.50
C VAL A 267 -6.39 6.76 -25.19
N LYS A 268 -6.34 5.54 -25.68
CA LYS A 268 -5.21 4.98 -26.40
C LYS A 268 -5.60 4.62 -27.81
N LYS A 269 -4.75 4.95 -28.76
CA LYS A 269 -4.80 4.54 -30.16
C LYS A 269 -3.58 3.74 -30.52
N ASN A 270 -3.76 2.49 -30.97
CA ASN A 270 -2.70 1.72 -31.60
C ASN A 270 -2.72 1.96 -33.11
N PHE A 271 -1.55 1.99 -33.73
CA PHE A 271 -1.39 2.17 -35.16
C PHE A 271 -0.11 1.49 -35.66
N LEU A 272 0.12 1.54 -36.94
CA LEU A 272 1.13 0.77 -37.67
C LEU A 272 0.86 -0.76 -37.67
N LYS A 273 1.58 -1.46 -38.55
CA LYS A 273 1.44 -2.89 -38.71
C LYS A 273 1.79 -3.62 -37.39
N ASN A 274 0.96 -4.58 -37.00
CA ASN A 274 1.07 -5.32 -35.73
C ASN A 274 1.02 -4.44 -34.48
N ASN A 275 0.31 -3.30 -34.51
CA ASN A 275 0.21 -2.38 -33.38
C ASN A 275 1.58 -1.93 -32.85
N ALA A 276 2.55 -1.73 -33.76
CA ALA A 276 3.94 -1.40 -33.41
C ALA A 276 4.05 -0.02 -32.75
N ALA A 277 3.12 0.89 -33.00
CA ALA A 277 3.09 2.20 -32.34
C ALA A 277 1.77 2.44 -31.61
N SER A 278 1.81 3.24 -30.57
CA SER A 278 0.63 3.72 -29.86
C SER A 278 0.81 5.14 -29.33
N VAL A 279 -0.28 5.89 -29.29
CA VAL A 279 -0.41 7.16 -28.57
C VAL A 279 -1.45 6.96 -27.47
N THR A 280 -1.13 7.43 -26.28
CA THR A 280 -2.05 7.46 -25.13
C THR A 280 -2.16 8.89 -24.64
N LEU A 281 -3.39 9.40 -24.56
CA LEU A 281 -3.72 10.64 -23.88
C LEU A 281 -4.43 10.28 -22.57
N ALA A 282 -3.86 10.67 -21.45
CA ALA A 282 -4.42 10.41 -20.12
C ALA A 282 -4.65 11.74 -19.38
N VAL A 283 -5.78 11.80 -18.69
CA VAL A 283 -6.15 12.92 -17.82
C VAL A 283 -6.44 12.34 -16.43
N ASN A 284 -5.64 12.74 -15.46
CA ASN A 284 -5.82 12.32 -14.06
C ASN A 284 -6.70 13.34 -13.34
N ASP A 285 -7.61 12.82 -12.51
CA ASP A 285 -8.54 13.62 -11.70
C ASP A 285 -9.32 14.64 -12.53
N ILE A 286 -10.07 14.12 -13.50
CA ILE A 286 -10.82 14.93 -14.50
C ILE A 286 -11.80 15.93 -13.87
N PHE A 287 -12.25 15.69 -12.63
CA PHE A 287 -13.18 16.56 -11.91
C PHE A 287 -12.53 17.42 -10.82
N ARG A 288 -11.21 17.33 -10.61
CA ARG A 288 -10.46 18.05 -9.56
C ARG A 288 -10.98 17.77 -8.14
N THR A 289 -11.32 16.53 -7.87
CA THR A 289 -11.95 16.11 -6.61
C THR A 289 -10.99 15.40 -5.65
N ARG A 290 -9.77 15.08 -6.10
CA ARG A 290 -8.76 14.35 -5.31
C ARG A 290 -8.03 15.31 -4.36
N ILE A 291 -8.75 15.76 -3.32
CA ILE A 291 -8.24 16.68 -2.30
C ILE A 291 -7.85 15.87 -1.06
N ASN A 292 -6.62 16.00 -0.60
CA ASN A 292 -6.22 15.41 0.67
C ASN A 292 -6.47 16.41 1.80
N HIS A 293 -7.42 16.07 2.68
CA HIS A 293 -7.89 16.92 3.76
C HIS A 293 -7.75 16.14 5.08
N GLN A 294 -6.78 16.54 5.91
CA GLN A 294 -6.42 15.88 7.15
C GLN A 294 -6.66 16.79 8.34
N PHE A 295 -7.27 16.26 9.38
CA PHE A 295 -7.40 16.86 10.69
C PHE A 295 -6.49 16.15 11.67
N THR A 296 -5.82 16.91 12.51
CA THR A 296 -5.00 16.41 13.61
C THR A 296 -5.27 17.26 14.83
N TYR A 297 -5.52 16.60 15.96
CA TYR A 297 -5.83 17.24 17.23
C TYR A 297 -4.68 16.96 18.21
N SER A 298 -4.26 17.97 18.96
CA SER A 298 -3.33 17.82 20.06
C SER A 298 -3.78 18.65 21.26
N GLU A 299 -3.15 18.46 22.39
CA GLU A 299 -3.40 19.27 23.58
C GLU A 299 -3.03 20.75 23.38
N PHE A 300 -2.10 21.03 22.46
CA PHE A 300 -1.57 22.38 22.24
C PHE A 300 -2.31 23.13 21.15
N TYR A 301 -2.74 22.45 20.08
CA TYR A 301 -3.44 23.08 18.95
C TYR A 301 -4.10 22.04 18.04
N ASN A 302 -5.05 22.50 17.26
CA ASN A 302 -5.69 21.71 16.21
C ASN A 302 -5.13 22.13 14.85
N ARG A 303 -4.86 21.16 14.00
CA ARG A 303 -4.35 21.40 12.67
C ARG A 303 -5.30 20.85 11.61
N GLU A 304 -5.64 21.69 10.66
CA GLU A 304 -6.32 21.33 9.43
C GLU A 304 -5.36 21.51 8.25
N ALA A 305 -5.02 20.42 7.57
CA ALA A 305 -4.15 20.44 6.42
C ALA A 305 -4.93 20.06 5.17
N ILE A 306 -5.00 20.96 4.20
CA ILE A 306 -5.66 20.74 2.92
C ILE A 306 -4.57 20.78 1.83
N ARG A 307 -4.42 19.67 1.12
CA ARG A 307 -3.48 19.58 0.01
C ARG A 307 -4.25 19.41 -1.29
N TYR A 308 -4.07 20.33 -2.19
CA TYR A 308 -4.59 20.31 -3.55
C TYR A 308 -3.49 19.78 -4.46
N PRO A 309 -3.63 18.61 -5.10
CA PRO A 309 -2.70 18.19 -6.14
C PRO A 309 -2.85 19.10 -7.38
N ASP A 310 -1.78 19.22 -8.18
CA ASP A 310 -1.80 19.97 -9.45
C ASP A 310 -2.59 19.20 -10.53
N ASN A 311 -3.87 19.04 -10.29
CA ASN A 311 -4.81 18.34 -11.18
C ASN A 311 -5.78 19.31 -11.85
N PRO A 312 -6.31 18.97 -13.04
CA PRO A 312 -6.09 17.74 -13.81
C PRO A 312 -4.72 17.72 -14.49
N MET A 313 -3.97 16.62 -14.33
CA MET A 313 -2.72 16.43 -15.05
C MET A 313 -3.00 15.72 -16.38
N VAL A 314 -2.67 16.38 -17.48
CA VAL A 314 -2.75 15.80 -18.82
C VAL A 314 -1.39 15.24 -19.22
N ARG A 315 -1.37 13.97 -19.61
CA ARG A 315 -0.15 13.28 -20.08
C ARG A 315 -0.37 12.68 -21.44
N MET A 316 0.51 12.99 -22.38
CA MET A 316 0.58 12.33 -23.67
C MET A 316 1.80 11.40 -23.71
N THR A 317 1.58 10.15 -24.08
CA THR A 317 2.63 9.14 -24.17
C THR A 317 2.63 8.54 -25.57
N PHE A 318 3.77 8.62 -26.25
CA PHE A 318 4.03 7.90 -27.49
C PHE A 318 4.89 6.67 -27.19
N SER A 319 4.52 5.51 -27.71
CA SER A 319 5.28 4.27 -27.59
C SER A 319 5.46 3.64 -28.95
N TYR A 320 6.70 3.25 -29.27
CA TYR A 320 7.03 2.54 -30.50
C TYR A 320 7.87 1.29 -30.18
N ARG A 321 7.42 0.15 -30.66
CA ARG A 321 8.10 -1.14 -30.51
C ARG A 321 8.87 -1.43 -31.79
N PHE A 322 10.17 -1.54 -31.70
CA PHE A 322 11.05 -1.92 -32.79
C PHE A 322 11.79 -3.23 -32.46
N GLY A 323 12.18 -3.95 -33.50
CA GLY A 323 12.84 -5.25 -33.38
C GLY A 323 11.84 -6.42 -33.35
N LYS A 324 12.35 -7.61 -33.61
CA LYS A 324 11.63 -8.88 -33.42
C LYS A 324 11.92 -9.38 -32.01
N MET A 325 10.91 -9.40 -31.15
CA MET A 325 11.01 -10.05 -29.86
C MET A 325 10.87 -11.57 -30.10
N ASP A 326 12.00 -12.25 -30.25
CA ASP A 326 12.00 -13.71 -30.31
C ASP A 326 11.76 -14.24 -28.90
N MET A 327 10.51 -14.60 -28.60
CA MET A 327 10.12 -15.19 -27.32
C MET A 327 10.87 -16.51 -27.04
N SER A 328 11.52 -17.11 -28.03
CA SER A 328 12.31 -18.34 -27.85
C SER A 328 13.60 -18.09 -27.07
N LEU A 329 14.17 -16.89 -27.14
CA LEU A 329 15.38 -16.51 -26.39
C LEU A 329 15.14 -16.43 -24.87
N PHE A 330 13.91 -16.26 -24.43
CA PHE A 330 13.52 -16.18 -23.01
C PHE A 330 12.84 -17.46 -22.48
N LYS A 331 12.65 -18.47 -23.33
CA LYS A 331 12.22 -19.81 -22.88
C LYS A 331 13.37 -20.50 -22.19
N ARG A 332 13.57 -20.25 -20.91
CA ARG A 332 14.39 -21.14 -20.07
C ARG A 332 13.79 -22.53 -20.09
N LYS A 333 14.66 -23.53 -20.31
CA LYS A 333 14.33 -24.95 -20.53
C LYS A 333 13.58 -25.61 -19.33
N ASN A 334 13.36 -24.91 -18.22
CA ASN A 334 12.79 -25.43 -16.96
C ASN A 334 11.61 -24.61 -16.38
N MET A 335 10.85 -23.88 -17.20
CA MET A 335 9.77 -23.01 -16.68
C MET A 335 8.48 -23.72 -16.23
N LYS A 336 8.38 -25.05 -16.30
CA LYS A 336 7.18 -25.75 -15.83
C LYS A 336 7.02 -25.75 -14.30
N GLY A 337 8.10 -25.72 -13.54
CA GLY A 337 8.05 -25.69 -12.07
C GLY A 337 7.96 -24.27 -11.48
N GLU A 338 8.51 -23.27 -12.19
CA GLU A 338 8.49 -21.86 -11.71
C GLU A 338 7.19 -21.12 -12.07
N ALA A 339 6.51 -21.52 -13.17
CA ALA A 339 5.24 -20.91 -13.57
C ALA A 339 4.09 -21.21 -12.58
N GLU A 340 4.07 -22.41 -11.99
CA GLU A 340 3.11 -22.76 -10.95
C GLU A 340 3.41 -22.02 -9.63
N GLY A 341 4.67 -21.79 -9.30
CA GLY A 341 5.09 -21.00 -8.14
C GLY A 341 4.87 -19.49 -8.28
N MET A 342 5.01 -18.93 -9.49
CA MET A 342 4.77 -17.52 -9.76
C MET A 342 3.27 -17.15 -9.80
N GLN A 343 2.40 -18.05 -10.26
CA GLN A 343 0.95 -17.79 -10.21
C GLN A 343 0.43 -17.66 -8.78
N VAL A 344 1.00 -18.41 -7.84
CA VAL A 344 0.68 -18.27 -6.40
C VAL A 344 1.30 -17.00 -5.81
N GLY A 345 2.47 -16.57 -6.28
CA GLY A 345 3.17 -15.38 -5.79
C GLY A 345 2.63 -14.03 -6.31
N MET A 346 2.07 -13.98 -7.52
CA MET A 346 1.48 -12.76 -8.08
C MET A 346 0.07 -12.45 -7.55
N GLN A 347 -0.59 -13.42 -6.95
CA GLN A 347 -1.89 -13.20 -6.30
C GLN A 347 -1.77 -12.75 -4.83
N MET A 348 -0.54 -12.65 -4.30
CA MET A 348 -0.28 -12.36 -2.89
C MET A 348 0.56 -11.08 -2.66
N GLN A 349 0.57 -10.15 -3.61
CA GLN A 349 1.16 -8.82 -3.37
C GLN A 349 0.11 -7.75 -3.13
#